data_38d7f0cbf8f4c9ae6e7419280c393b48
#
_entry.id   38d7f0cbf8f4c9ae6e7419280c393b48
#
_cell.length_a   1.000
_cell.length_b   1.000
_cell.length_c   1.000
_cell.angle_alpha   90.00
_cell.angle_beta   90.00
_cell.angle_gamma   90.00
#
_symmetry.space_group_name_H-M   'P 1'
#
loop_
_entity.id
_entity.type
_entity.pdbx_description
1 polymer ?
#
loop_
_entity_poly.entity_id
_entity_poly.type
_entity_poly.pdbx_seq_one_letter_code
_entity_poly.pdbx_strand_id
1 'polypeptide(L)'
;MFQATDYDKLQQIMEESPEKKELLTRLLTSHQMTLSAISHEIRNPLTLVYSTLQLIESQHPEVRTFKHWSSLTQDVEYMKLLLEELSAYNNGERIKYDTFDVSTFLKSVALSFATSLVDVNIEFISHIADSLGSITGDCMKLREVILNLLSNARDAVHTKCFVSPEHPLISLNTYIQDATLYIEVKDNGCGIPEENLADLFEPFVTHKTNGTGLGLAIASRIANAHGGSLSVKSIPGFQTTFTLRLPV
;
A
#
# COMPACT_ATOMS: atom_id res chain seq x y z
N MET A 1 5.22 16.83 13.52
CA MET A 1 5.42 15.67 12.64
C MET A 1 6.90 15.66 12.29
N PHE A 2 7.60 14.54 12.35
CA PHE A 2 9.03 14.48 12.00
C PHE A 2 9.19 14.71 10.49
N GLN A 3 10.13 15.61 10.12
CA GLN A 3 10.47 15.87 8.72
C GLN A 3 11.60 14.93 8.27
N ALA A 4 11.83 14.79 6.96
CA ALA A 4 12.92 13.98 6.42
C ALA A 4 14.29 14.38 7.03
N THR A 5 14.52 15.68 7.24
CA THR A 5 15.70 16.22 7.93
C THR A 5 15.84 15.77 9.37
N ASP A 6 14.76 15.38 10.04
CA ASP A 6 14.80 14.89 11.42
C ASP A 6 15.20 13.41 11.47
N TYR A 7 14.84 12.63 10.43
CA TYR A 7 15.30 11.25 10.26
C TYR A 7 16.82 11.19 10.01
N ASP A 8 17.35 12.06 9.16
CA ASP A 8 18.79 12.17 8.92
C ASP A 8 19.55 12.52 10.20
N LYS A 9 19.02 13.47 10.99
CA LYS A 9 19.59 13.82 12.31
C LYS A 9 19.51 12.68 13.32
N LEU A 10 18.38 11.95 13.35
CA LEU A 10 18.23 10.77 14.20
C LEU A 10 19.24 9.69 13.82
N GLN A 11 19.44 9.44 12.54
CA GLN A 11 20.43 8.49 12.03
C GLN A 11 21.84 8.91 12.41
N GLN A 12 22.18 10.18 12.24
CA GLN A 12 23.45 10.76 12.67
C GLN A 12 23.69 10.60 14.19
N ILE A 13 22.68 10.90 15.01
CA ILE A 13 22.74 10.72 16.47
C ILE A 13 22.95 9.23 16.84
N MET A 14 22.32 8.30 16.10
CA MET A 14 22.47 6.87 16.31
C MET A 14 23.88 6.38 15.93
N GLU A 15 24.55 7.03 14.98
CA GLU A 15 25.93 6.71 14.57
C GLU A 15 26.97 7.26 15.53
N GLU A 16 26.67 8.35 16.25
CA GLU A 16 27.60 9.02 17.18
C GLU A 16 27.91 8.19 18.44
N SER A 17 26.99 7.38 18.94
CA SER A 17 27.14 6.64 20.18
C SER A 17 26.28 5.37 20.25
N PRO A 18 26.90 4.21 20.59
CA PRO A 18 26.15 2.95 20.79
C PRO A 18 25.06 3.07 21.84
N GLU A 19 25.29 3.84 22.92
CA GLU A 19 24.31 4.04 23.99
C GLU A 19 23.10 4.85 23.51
N LYS A 20 23.34 5.92 22.73
CA LYS A 20 22.25 6.72 22.14
C LYS A 20 21.44 5.87 21.16
N LYS A 21 22.10 5.06 20.33
CA LYS A 21 21.46 4.12 19.41
C LYS A 21 20.57 3.15 20.16
N GLU A 22 21.05 2.53 21.22
CA GLU A 22 20.29 1.59 22.03
C GLU A 22 19.07 2.24 22.67
N LEU A 23 19.23 3.44 23.26
CA LEU A 23 18.15 4.18 23.90
C LEU A 23 17.06 4.57 22.89
N LEU A 24 17.45 5.11 21.73
CA LEU A 24 16.51 5.48 20.67
C LEU A 24 15.80 4.25 20.11
N THR A 25 16.51 3.14 19.89
CA THR A 25 15.90 1.88 19.44
C THR A 25 14.89 1.35 20.44
N ARG A 26 15.19 1.37 21.74
CA ARG A 26 14.27 0.99 22.80
C ARG A 26 13.02 1.87 22.83
N LEU A 27 13.20 3.18 22.68
CA LEU A 27 12.10 4.15 22.68
C LEU A 27 11.18 3.94 21.47
N LEU A 28 11.74 3.78 20.28
CA LEU A 28 10.98 3.49 19.05
C LEU A 28 10.23 2.16 19.17
N THR A 29 10.91 1.10 19.65
CA THR A 29 10.28 -0.22 19.86
C THR A 29 9.16 -0.15 20.88
N SER A 30 9.35 0.55 22.00
CA SER A 30 8.30 0.75 23.02
C SER A 30 7.11 1.50 22.45
N HIS A 31 7.34 2.54 21.66
CA HIS A 31 6.27 3.31 21.00
C HIS A 31 5.49 2.45 20.00
N GLN A 32 6.18 1.65 19.18
CA GLN A 32 5.55 0.70 18.25
C GLN A 32 4.72 -0.36 18.98
N MET A 33 5.24 -0.93 20.08
CA MET A 33 4.51 -1.90 20.89
C MET A 33 3.22 -1.28 21.49
N THR A 34 3.30 -0.05 21.98
CA THR A 34 2.14 0.66 22.54
C THR A 34 1.09 0.90 21.47
N LEU A 35 1.47 1.39 20.29
CA LEU A 35 0.54 1.59 19.18
C LEU A 35 -0.09 0.28 18.69
N SER A 36 0.69 -0.80 18.66
CA SER A 36 0.18 -2.13 18.30
C SER A 36 -0.84 -2.63 19.32
N ALA A 37 -0.55 -2.49 20.63
CA ALA A 37 -1.46 -2.87 21.69
C ALA A 37 -2.78 -2.09 21.62
N ILE A 38 -2.71 -0.75 21.47
CA ILE A 38 -3.90 0.10 21.33
C ILE A 38 -4.71 -0.31 20.10
N SER A 39 -4.06 -0.55 18.96
CA SER A 39 -4.74 -1.00 17.74
C SER A 39 -5.50 -2.32 17.94
N HIS A 40 -4.91 -3.26 18.69
CA HIS A 40 -5.57 -4.52 19.04
C HIS A 40 -6.75 -4.33 19.99
N GLU A 41 -6.60 -3.47 21.01
CA GLU A 41 -7.67 -3.20 21.98
C GLU A 41 -8.87 -2.47 21.35
N ILE A 42 -8.62 -1.59 20.34
CA ILE A 42 -9.71 -0.94 19.60
C ILE A 42 -10.34 -1.89 18.58
N ARG A 43 -9.56 -2.77 17.96
CA ARG A 43 -10.08 -3.74 16.97
C ARG A 43 -11.11 -4.67 17.56
N ASN A 44 -10.93 -5.11 18.80
CA ASN A 44 -11.83 -6.06 19.45
C ASN A 44 -13.28 -5.53 19.57
N PRO A 45 -13.55 -4.38 20.21
CA PRO A 45 -14.89 -3.83 20.29
C PRO A 45 -15.44 -3.45 18.89
N LEU A 46 -14.61 -2.97 17.98
CA LEU A 46 -15.04 -2.62 16.63
C LEU A 46 -15.51 -3.86 15.85
N THR A 47 -14.81 -4.99 16.00
CA THR A 47 -15.21 -6.27 15.41
C THR A 47 -16.57 -6.74 15.94
N LEU A 48 -16.83 -6.54 17.23
CA LEU A 48 -18.13 -6.85 17.85
C LEU A 48 -19.23 -5.97 17.28
N VAL A 49 -19.00 -4.66 17.14
CA VAL A 49 -19.95 -3.72 16.52
C VAL A 49 -20.26 -4.15 15.10
N TYR A 50 -19.22 -4.42 14.28
CA TYR A 50 -19.39 -4.86 12.89
C TYR A 50 -20.19 -6.16 12.78
N SER A 51 -19.84 -7.17 13.60
CA SER A 51 -20.56 -8.46 13.63
C SER A 51 -22.02 -8.29 14.06
N THR A 52 -22.29 -7.37 15.02
CA THR A 52 -23.65 -7.06 15.46
C THR A 52 -24.46 -6.40 14.35
N LEU A 53 -23.87 -5.47 13.58
CA LEU A 53 -24.53 -4.84 12.42
C LEU A 53 -24.87 -5.89 11.34
N GLN A 54 -23.94 -6.79 11.04
CA GLN A 54 -24.18 -7.89 10.10
C GLN A 54 -25.30 -8.83 10.58
N LEU A 55 -25.33 -9.13 11.88
CA LEU A 55 -26.37 -9.97 12.48
C LEU A 55 -27.75 -9.29 12.37
N ILE A 56 -27.84 -8.00 12.72
CA ILE A 56 -29.08 -7.21 12.57
C ILE A 56 -29.55 -7.23 11.11
N GLU A 57 -28.65 -6.97 10.16
CA GLU A 57 -28.97 -6.95 8.73
C GLU A 57 -29.43 -8.31 8.21
N SER A 58 -28.87 -9.41 8.74
CA SER A 58 -29.27 -10.76 8.36
C SER A 58 -30.63 -11.16 8.93
N GLN A 59 -30.98 -10.70 10.16
CA GLN A 59 -32.24 -10.99 10.83
C GLN A 59 -33.37 -10.03 10.39
N HIS A 60 -33.01 -8.82 10.02
CA HIS A 60 -33.90 -7.71 9.68
C HIS A 60 -33.45 -7.04 8.38
N PRO A 61 -33.63 -7.67 7.20
CA PRO A 61 -33.18 -7.12 5.91
C PRO A 61 -33.77 -5.72 5.59
N GLU A 62 -34.90 -5.36 6.19
CA GLU A 62 -35.56 -4.07 6.06
C GLU A 62 -34.71 -2.90 6.59
N VAL A 63 -33.72 -3.14 7.47
CA VAL A 63 -32.84 -2.09 7.99
C VAL A 63 -32.00 -1.43 6.89
N ARG A 64 -31.78 -2.11 5.76
CA ARG A 64 -31.12 -1.54 4.59
C ARG A 64 -31.85 -0.33 4.02
N THR A 65 -33.14 -0.20 4.26
CA THR A 65 -33.96 0.93 3.83
C THR A 65 -33.92 2.10 4.83
N PHE A 66 -33.37 1.89 6.02
CA PHE A 66 -33.32 2.93 7.05
C PHE A 66 -32.34 4.02 6.65
N LYS A 67 -32.76 5.26 6.84
CA LYS A 67 -31.91 6.43 6.61
C LYS A 67 -30.64 6.28 7.44
N HIS A 68 -29.49 6.47 6.82
CA HIS A 68 -28.14 6.37 7.42
C HIS A 68 -27.64 4.95 7.75
N TRP A 69 -28.39 3.86 7.48
CA TRP A 69 -27.88 2.51 7.70
C TRP A 69 -26.63 2.22 6.86
N SER A 70 -26.70 2.54 5.56
CA SER A 70 -25.56 2.39 4.65
C SER A 70 -24.35 3.22 5.08
N SER A 71 -24.56 4.45 5.53
CA SER A 71 -23.46 5.30 6.03
C SER A 71 -22.84 4.71 7.29
N LEU A 72 -23.64 4.23 8.23
CA LEU A 72 -23.15 3.62 9.46
C LEU A 72 -22.31 2.37 9.17
N THR A 73 -22.77 1.49 8.29
CA THR A 73 -22.00 0.29 7.91
C THR A 73 -20.70 0.63 7.20
N GLN A 74 -20.72 1.60 6.30
CA GLN A 74 -19.51 2.11 5.62
C GLN A 74 -18.51 2.73 6.60
N ASP A 75 -18.98 3.54 7.56
CA ASP A 75 -18.10 4.16 8.56
C ASP A 75 -17.42 3.11 9.45
N VAL A 76 -18.14 2.06 9.85
CA VAL A 76 -17.58 0.96 10.64
C VAL A 76 -16.58 0.13 9.82
N GLU A 77 -16.85 -0.15 8.55
CA GLU A 77 -15.91 -0.80 7.64
C GLU A 77 -14.65 0.04 7.43
N TYR A 78 -14.80 1.35 7.26
CA TYR A 78 -13.67 2.26 7.13
C TYR A 78 -12.79 2.29 8.39
N MET A 79 -13.39 2.35 9.59
CA MET A 79 -12.63 2.27 10.85
C MET A 79 -11.87 0.94 10.98
N LYS A 80 -12.48 -0.17 10.56
CA LYS A 80 -11.82 -1.48 10.54
C LYS A 80 -10.61 -1.48 9.62
N LEU A 81 -10.75 -0.96 8.40
CA LEU A 81 -9.66 -0.83 7.43
C LEU A 81 -8.51 0.03 7.99
N LEU A 82 -8.81 1.18 8.58
CA LEU A 82 -7.81 2.05 9.22
C LEU A 82 -7.00 1.32 10.29
N LEU A 83 -7.65 0.52 11.13
CA LEU A 83 -6.97 -0.24 12.18
C LEU A 83 -6.13 -1.40 11.64
N GLU A 84 -6.56 -2.04 10.56
CA GLU A 84 -5.79 -3.06 9.87
C GLU A 84 -4.53 -2.47 9.24
N GLU A 85 -4.65 -1.35 8.53
CA GLU A 85 -3.52 -0.64 7.92
C GLU A 85 -2.57 -0.05 8.97
N LEU A 86 -3.09 0.54 10.06
CA LEU A 86 -2.26 1.02 11.16
C LEU A 86 -1.45 -0.12 11.80
N SER A 87 -2.06 -1.29 11.95
CA SER A 87 -1.34 -2.48 12.41
C SER A 87 -0.28 -2.95 11.41
N ALA A 88 -0.59 -2.95 10.12
CA ALA A 88 0.35 -3.30 9.07
C ALA A 88 1.53 -2.31 9.04
N TYR A 89 1.24 -1.02 9.17
CA TYR A 89 2.24 0.03 9.25
C TYR A 89 3.20 -0.19 10.45
N ASN A 90 2.66 -0.48 11.64
CA ASN A 90 3.47 -0.70 12.84
C ASN A 90 4.27 -2.03 12.80
N ASN A 91 3.75 -3.06 12.14
CA ASN A 91 4.37 -4.39 12.06
C ASN A 91 5.15 -4.64 10.76
N GLY A 92 5.23 -3.65 9.87
CA GLY A 92 5.85 -3.77 8.54
C GLY A 92 7.33 -4.18 8.53
N GLU A 93 8.03 -4.03 9.66
CA GLU A 93 9.45 -4.38 9.80
C GLU A 93 9.72 -5.87 10.08
N ARG A 94 8.70 -6.68 10.40
CA ARG A 94 8.87 -8.12 10.61
C ARG A 94 8.77 -8.84 9.28
N ILE A 95 9.93 -8.99 8.62
CA ILE A 95 10.06 -9.66 7.33
C ILE A 95 10.34 -11.14 7.56
N LYS A 96 9.60 -12.03 6.89
CA LYS A 96 9.92 -13.45 6.77
C LYS A 96 10.68 -13.66 5.48
N TYR A 97 11.97 -13.91 5.58
CA TYR A 97 12.82 -14.12 4.42
C TYR A 97 12.70 -15.56 3.91
N ASP A 98 12.08 -15.71 2.74
CA ASP A 98 12.04 -16.95 1.97
C ASP A 98 12.59 -16.69 0.56
N THR A 99 13.21 -17.68 -0.06
CA THR A 99 13.67 -17.58 -1.45
C THR A 99 12.57 -18.07 -2.39
N PHE A 100 12.21 -17.23 -3.36
CA PHE A 100 11.15 -17.56 -4.33
C PHE A 100 11.50 -17.07 -5.74
N ASP A 101 10.93 -17.75 -6.74
CA ASP A 101 11.04 -17.37 -8.15
C ASP A 101 10.20 -16.11 -8.44
N VAL A 102 10.87 -15.06 -8.92
CA VAL A 102 10.26 -13.73 -9.14
C VAL A 102 9.22 -13.78 -10.25
N SER A 103 9.51 -14.50 -11.35
CA SER A 103 8.60 -14.56 -12.49
C SER A 103 7.29 -15.24 -12.13
N THR A 104 7.35 -16.37 -11.43
CA THR A 104 6.18 -17.12 -10.96
C THR A 104 5.36 -16.28 -9.97
N PHE A 105 6.04 -15.62 -9.03
CA PHE A 105 5.42 -14.73 -8.04
C PHE A 105 4.66 -13.60 -8.74
N LEU A 106 5.31 -12.84 -9.63
CA LEU A 106 4.71 -11.70 -10.31
C LEU A 106 3.56 -12.11 -11.25
N LYS A 107 3.68 -13.25 -11.95
CA LYS A 107 2.58 -13.80 -12.77
C LYS A 107 1.36 -14.12 -11.91
N SER A 108 1.56 -14.65 -10.69
CA SER A 108 0.45 -14.93 -9.76
C SER A 108 -0.24 -13.65 -9.27
N VAL A 109 0.52 -12.59 -9.02
CA VAL A 109 -0.01 -11.27 -8.62
C VAL A 109 -0.79 -10.64 -9.78
N ALA A 110 -0.21 -10.64 -10.98
CA ALA A 110 -0.84 -10.10 -12.19
C ALA A 110 -2.16 -10.81 -12.49
N LEU A 111 -2.20 -12.14 -12.40
CA LEU A 111 -3.43 -12.92 -12.60
C LEU A 111 -4.50 -12.59 -11.57
N SER A 112 -4.12 -12.47 -10.29
CA SER A 112 -5.02 -12.09 -9.21
C SER A 112 -5.63 -10.71 -9.43
N PHE A 113 -4.83 -9.73 -9.90
CA PHE A 113 -5.33 -8.41 -10.22
C PHE A 113 -6.22 -8.42 -11.47
N ALA A 114 -5.82 -9.10 -12.55
CA ALA A 114 -6.60 -9.22 -13.77
C ALA A 114 -8.01 -9.80 -13.50
N THR A 115 -8.12 -10.81 -12.62
CA THR A 115 -9.43 -11.36 -12.23
C THR A 115 -10.32 -10.33 -11.53
N SER A 116 -9.76 -9.37 -10.82
CA SER A 116 -10.55 -8.31 -10.17
C SER A 116 -11.09 -7.25 -11.15
N LEU A 117 -10.67 -7.30 -12.41
CA LEU A 117 -11.07 -6.36 -13.47
C LEU A 117 -12.08 -6.94 -14.47
N VAL A 118 -12.52 -8.19 -14.31
CA VAL A 118 -13.37 -8.91 -15.30
C VAL A 118 -14.63 -8.13 -15.68
N ASP A 119 -15.25 -7.44 -14.72
CA ASP A 119 -16.49 -6.67 -14.95
C ASP A 119 -16.23 -5.16 -15.04
N VAL A 120 -14.95 -4.74 -15.22
CA VAL A 120 -14.55 -3.33 -15.23
C VAL A 120 -13.91 -3.02 -16.59
N ASN A 121 -14.32 -1.91 -17.21
CA ASN A 121 -13.76 -1.47 -18.49
C ASN A 121 -12.38 -0.82 -18.30
N ILE A 122 -11.39 -1.64 -17.89
CA ILE A 122 -9.98 -1.24 -17.74
C ILE A 122 -9.12 -2.28 -18.46
N GLU A 123 -8.27 -1.84 -19.37
CA GLU A 123 -7.26 -2.71 -19.98
C GLU A 123 -6.09 -2.88 -19.01
N PHE A 124 -5.67 -4.14 -18.79
CA PHE A 124 -4.51 -4.47 -17.99
C PHE A 124 -3.49 -5.26 -18.80
N ILE A 125 -2.27 -4.74 -18.90
CA ILE A 125 -1.16 -5.34 -19.64
C ILE A 125 -0.04 -5.69 -18.66
N SER A 126 0.47 -6.92 -18.69
CA SER A 126 1.62 -7.33 -17.88
C SER A 126 2.77 -7.83 -18.75
N HIS A 127 3.93 -7.20 -18.61
CA HIS A 127 5.19 -7.59 -19.24
C HIS A 127 6.14 -8.11 -18.17
N ILE A 128 6.07 -9.43 -17.92
CA ILE A 128 6.89 -10.13 -16.93
C ILE A 128 7.83 -11.06 -17.68
N ALA A 129 9.13 -10.82 -17.56
CA ALA A 129 10.14 -11.69 -18.20
C ALA A 129 10.11 -13.10 -17.58
N ASP A 130 10.38 -14.13 -18.39
CA ASP A 130 10.30 -15.54 -17.97
C ASP A 130 11.42 -15.96 -17.03
N SER A 131 12.53 -15.22 -16.99
CA SER A 131 13.73 -15.56 -16.23
C SER A 131 14.26 -14.37 -15.43
N LEU A 132 13.50 -13.91 -14.44
CA LEU A 132 13.94 -12.87 -13.51
C LEU A 132 14.79 -13.41 -12.34
N GLY A 133 14.99 -14.76 -12.28
CA GLY A 133 15.72 -15.37 -11.18
C GLY A 133 14.92 -15.45 -9.89
N SER A 134 15.64 -15.67 -8.79
CA SER A 134 15.07 -15.77 -7.45
C SER A 134 15.61 -14.66 -6.56
N ILE A 135 14.76 -14.14 -5.69
CA ILE A 135 15.14 -13.20 -4.63
C ILE A 135 14.79 -13.78 -3.26
N THR A 136 15.46 -13.25 -2.23
CA THR A 136 15.15 -13.57 -0.83
C THR A 136 14.38 -12.42 -0.21
N GLY A 137 13.16 -12.69 0.26
CA GLY A 137 12.28 -11.67 0.81
C GLY A 137 10.97 -12.26 1.33
N ASP A 138 10.08 -11.39 1.80
CA ASP A 138 8.73 -11.76 2.23
C ASP A 138 7.77 -11.64 1.04
N CYS A 139 7.49 -12.78 0.42
CA CYS A 139 6.59 -12.87 -0.73
C CYS A 139 5.19 -12.27 -0.47
N MET A 140 4.66 -12.44 0.75
CA MET A 140 3.33 -11.91 1.11
C MET A 140 3.36 -10.38 1.25
N LYS A 141 4.41 -9.84 1.85
CA LYS A 141 4.60 -8.40 1.98
C LYS A 141 4.86 -7.72 0.63
N LEU A 142 5.66 -8.32 -0.22
CA LEU A 142 5.88 -7.81 -1.58
C LEU A 142 4.60 -7.87 -2.42
N ARG A 143 3.78 -8.92 -2.25
CA ARG A 143 2.45 -9.00 -2.86
C ARG A 143 1.55 -7.84 -2.40
N GLU A 144 1.54 -7.54 -1.10
CA GLU A 144 0.81 -6.42 -0.52
C GLU A 144 1.21 -5.09 -1.18
N VAL A 145 2.52 -4.84 -1.34
CA VAL A 145 3.04 -3.65 -2.04
C VAL A 145 2.49 -3.56 -3.46
N ILE A 146 2.67 -4.60 -4.28
CA ILE A 146 2.31 -4.56 -5.69
C ILE A 146 0.80 -4.40 -5.87
N LEU A 147 -0.02 -5.10 -5.08
CA LEU A 147 -1.48 -4.97 -5.12
C LEU A 147 -1.94 -3.58 -4.69
N ASN A 148 -1.27 -2.94 -3.73
CA ASN A 148 -1.55 -1.56 -3.33
C ASN A 148 -1.27 -0.59 -4.50
N LEU A 149 -0.13 -0.72 -5.18
CA LEU A 149 0.19 0.12 -6.34
C LEU A 149 -0.82 -0.08 -7.48
N LEU A 150 -1.19 -1.34 -7.76
CA LEU A 150 -2.20 -1.67 -8.79
C LEU A 150 -3.60 -1.14 -8.41
N SER A 151 -3.98 -1.20 -7.14
CA SER A 151 -5.24 -0.61 -6.65
C SER A 151 -5.23 0.91 -6.79
N ASN A 152 -4.11 1.57 -6.48
CA ASN A 152 -3.96 3.02 -6.68
C ASN A 152 -4.08 3.41 -8.17
N ALA A 153 -3.48 2.62 -9.06
CA ALA A 153 -3.61 2.80 -10.51
C ALA A 153 -5.07 2.66 -10.96
N ARG A 154 -5.79 1.64 -10.46
CA ARG A 154 -7.22 1.44 -10.74
C ARG A 154 -8.06 2.65 -10.32
N ASP A 155 -7.85 3.17 -9.12
CA ASP A 155 -8.56 4.34 -8.63
C ASP A 155 -8.27 5.58 -9.49
N ALA A 156 -6.99 5.76 -9.91
CA ALA A 156 -6.57 6.90 -10.74
C ALA A 156 -7.23 6.88 -12.12
N VAL A 157 -7.38 5.72 -12.75
CA VAL A 157 -8.06 5.61 -14.05
C VAL A 157 -9.57 5.74 -13.92
N HIS A 158 -10.16 5.33 -12.80
CA HIS A 158 -11.59 5.54 -12.54
C HIS A 158 -11.96 7.02 -12.37
N THR A 159 -11.04 7.82 -11.83
CA THR A 159 -11.29 9.25 -11.55
C THR A 159 -11.18 10.11 -12.81
N LYS A 160 -10.46 9.63 -13.85
CA LYS A 160 -10.25 10.36 -15.10
C LYS A 160 -11.41 10.14 -16.07
N CYS A 161 -11.91 11.23 -16.66
CA CYS A 161 -12.83 11.15 -17.81
C CYS A 161 -12.01 10.90 -19.09
N PHE A 162 -12.13 9.71 -19.67
CA PHE A 162 -11.49 9.36 -20.93
C PHE A 162 -12.35 9.80 -22.13
N VAL A 163 -11.72 10.41 -23.14
CA VAL A 163 -12.35 10.79 -24.39
C VAL A 163 -11.84 9.86 -25.49
N SER A 164 -12.76 9.26 -26.23
CA SER A 164 -12.39 8.36 -27.36
C SER A 164 -11.37 9.03 -28.30
N PRO A 165 -10.29 8.34 -28.72
CA PRO A 165 -10.03 6.89 -28.60
C PRO A 165 -9.32 6.44 -27.33
N GLU A 166 -9.04 7.31 -26.36
CA GLU A 166 -8.41 6.91 -25.10
C GLU A 166 -9.31 5.99 -24.25
N HIS A 167 -8.72 4.99 -23.62
CA HIS A 167 -9.39 4.10 -22.68
C HIS A 167 -8.52 3.90 -21.43
N PRO A 168 -9.11 3.50 -20.29
CA PRO A 168 -8.38 3.22 -19.06
C PRO A 168 -7.38 2.09 -19.27
N LEU A 169 -6.10 2.36 -18.96
CA LEU A 169 -5.00 1.41 -19.13
C LEU A 169 -4.11 1.37 -17.89
N ILE A 170 -3.84 0.16 -17.42
CA ILE A 170 -2.86 -0.10 -16.37
C ILE A 170 -1.83 -1.11 -16.90
N SER A 171 -0.55 -0.88 -16.65
CA SER A 171 0.50 -1.82 -17.02
C SER A 171 1.41 -2.16 -15.84
N LEU A 172 1.82 -3.44 -15.79
CA LEU A 172 2.84 -3.98 -14.88
C LEU A 172 4.04 -4.42 -15.70
N ASN A 173 5.16 -3.72 -15.58
CA ASN A 173 6.39 -4.02 -16.32
C ASN A 173 7.49 -4.42 -15.34
N THR A 174 8.32 -5.39 -15.74
CA THR A 174 9.40 -5.88 -14.91
C THR A 174 10.67 -6.13 -15.70
N TYR A 175 11.80 -5.72 -15.15
CA TYR A 175 13.12 -5.94 -15.74
C TYR A 175 14.20 -5.95 -14.66
N ILE A 176 15.37 -6.48 -14.98
CA ILE A 176 16.56 -6.43 -14.12
C ILE A 176 17.59 -5.54 -14.80
N GLN A 177 18.16 -4.63 -14.03
CA GLN A 177 19.27 -3.77 -14.45
C GLN A 177 20.22 -3.60 -13.26
N ASP A 178 21.53 -3.77 -13.49
CA ASP A 178 22.59 -3.56 -12.49
C ASP A 178 22.32 -4.29 -11.14
N ALA A 179 22.00 -5.59 -11.21
CA ALA A 179 21.63 -6.43 -10.06
C ALA A 179 20.46 -5.85 -9.23
N THR A 180 19.56 -5.12 -9.86
CA THR A 180 18.35 -4.57 -9.26
C THR A 180 17.14 -5.00 -10.07
N LEU A 181 16.15 -5.56 -9.40
CA LEU A 181 14.83 -5.83 -9.98
C LEU A 181 14.00 -4.56 -9.93
N TYR A 182 13.47 -4.17 -11.07
CA TYR A 182 12.50 -3.07 -11.23
C TYR A 182 11.12 -3.65 -11.50
N ILE A 183 10.15 -3.20 -10.72
CA ILE A 183 8.73 -3.52 -10.89
C ILE A 183 8.01 -2.20 -11.04
N GLU A 184 7.49 -1.92 -12.23
CA GLU A 184 6.82 -0.68 -12.57
C GLU A 184 5.32 -0.90 -12.73
N VAL A 185 4.52 -0.17 -11.97
CA VAL A 185 3.08 -0.05 -12.16
C VAL A 185 2.81 1.32 -12.78
N LYS A 186 2.29 1.31 -13.99
CA LYS A 186 1.96 2.52 -14.73
C LYS A 186 0.49 2.57 -15.07
N ASP A 187 -0.12 3.73 -14.92
CA ASP A 187 -1.49 4.03 -15.32
C ASP A 187 -1.56 5.30 -16.19
N ASN A 188 -2.60 5.42 -16.97
CA ASN A 188 -2.95 6.62 -17.72
C ASN A 188 -4.08 7.42 -17.06
N GLY A 189 -4.17 7.36 -15.75
CA GLY A 189 -5.20 8.02 -14.94
C GLY A 189 -5.04 9.52 -14.81
N CYS A 190 -5.61 10.08 -13.74
CA CYS A 190 -5.64 11.52 -13.47
C CYS A 190 -4.25 12.13 -13.16
N GLY A 191 -3.22 11.30 -12.92
CA GLY A 191 -1.93 11.78 -12.47
C GLY A 191 -1.95 12.37 -11.06
N ILE A 192 -0.78 12.82 -10.59
CA ILE A 192 -0.58 13.40 -9.26
C ILE A 192 0.00 14.81 -9.45
N PRO A 193 -0.60 15.85 -8.86
CA PRO A 193 -0.04 17.20 -8.86
C PRO A 193 1.37 17.23 -8.23
N GLU A 194 2.25 18.07 -8.76
CA GLU A 194 3.65 18.16 -8.31
C GLU A 194 3.76 18.50 -6.82
N GLU A 195 2.88 19.35 -6.32
CA GLU A 195 2.77 19.74 -4.91
C GLU A 195 2.49 18.58 -3.97
N ASN A 196 1.85 17.51 -4.46
CA ASN A 196 1.47 16.32 -3.69
C ASN A 196 2.52 15.19 -3.78
N LEU A 197 3.56 15.34 -4.59
CA LEU A 197 4.60 14.31 -4.74
C LEU A 197 5.55 14.26 -3.54
N ALA A 198 5.77 15.40 -2.88
CA ALA A 198 6.76 15.53 -1.81
C ALA A 198 6.40 14.73 -0.55
N ASP A 199 5.11 14.63 -0.23
CA ASP A 199 4.58 13.99 0.97
C ASP A 199 3.76 12.72 0.69
N LEU A 200 3.79 12.23 -0.55
CA LEU A 200 2.98 11.11 -1.00
C LEU A 200 3.21 9.81 -0.21
N PHE A 201 4.41 9.62 0.32
CA PHE A 201 4.79 8.44 1.12
C PHE A 201 4.69 8.68 2.63
N GLU A 202 4.30 9.89 3.05
CA GLU A 202 4.08 10.19 4.47
C GLU A 202 2.80 9.52 4.97
N PRO A 203 2.79 8.95 6.19
CA PRO A 203 1.62 8.29 6.72
C PRO A 203 0.48 9.29 6.96
N PHE A 204 -0.76 8.85 6.72
CA PHE A 204 -2.01 9.62 6.86
C PHE A 204 -2.17 10.78 5.86
N VAL A 205 -1.28 10.92 4.89
CA VAL A 205 -1.44 11.86 3.78
C VAL A 205 -2.27 11.19 2.68
N THR A 206 -3.41 11.79 2.37
CA THR A 206 -4.30 11.30 1.30
C THR A 206 -5.05 12.45 0.65
N HIS A 207 -5.19 12.37 -0.67
CA HIS A 207 -6.01 13.28 -1.48
C HIS A 207 -7.26 12.58 -2.03
N LYS A 208 -7.49 11.31 -1.60
CA LYS A 208 -8.69 10.52 -1.95
C LYS A 208 -9.74 10.68 -0.86
N THR A 209 -11.01 10.80 -1.23
CA THR A 209 -12.14 10.99 -0.33
C THR A 209 -12.27 9.86 0.72
N ASN A 210 -11.95 8.62 0.35
CA ASN A 210 -12.02 7.44 1.23
C ASN A 210 -10.64 6.77 1.40
N GLY A 211 -9.56 7.52 1.19
CA GLY A 211 -8.21 7.02 1.37
C GLY A 211 -7.76 7.13 2.83
N THR A 212 -7.07 6.14 3.32
CA THR A 212 -6.49 6.12 4.69
C THR A 212 -5.17 6.89 4.77
N GLY A 213 -4.50 7.07 3.63
CA GLY A 213 -3.15 7.66 3.56
C GLY A 213 -2.05 6.75 4.12
N LEU A 214 -2.34 5.47 4.38
CA LEU A 214 -1.36 4.52 4.92
C LEU A 214 -0.78 3.59 3.86
N GLY A 215 -1.50 3.31 2.79
CA GLY A 215 -1.11 2.31 1.81
C GLY A 215 0.27 2.53 1.18
N LEU A 216 0.56 3.75 0.70
CA LEU A 216 1.86 4.06 0.10
C LEU A 216 2.98 4.16 1.14
N ALA A 217 2.69 4.62 2.35
CA ALA A 217 3.63 4.62 3.48
C ALA A 217 4.02 3.18 3.87
N ILE A 218 3.06 2.26 3.95
CA ILE A 218 3.30 0.83 4.18
C ILE A 218 4.13 0.23 3.04
N ALA A 219 3.77 0.52 1.78
CA ALA A 219 4.50 0.03 0.63
C ALA A 219 5.97 0.50 0.63
N SER A 220 6.23 1.75 0.96
CA SER A 220 7.58 2.32 1.08
C SER A 220 8.38 1.64 2.21
N ARG A 221 7.78 1.43 3.39
CA ARG A 221 8.42 0.72 4.51
C ARG A 221 8.76 -0.72 4.16
N ILE A 222 7.87 -1.45 3.52
CA ILE A 222 8.13 -2.83 3.08
C ILE A 222 9.26 -2.85 2.06
N ALA A 223 9.29 -1.93 1.09
CA ALA A 223 10.36 -1.81 0.11
C ALA A 223 11.72 -1.59 0.80
N ASN A 224 11.79 -0.63 1.73
CA ASN A 224 13.00 -0.32 2.49
C ASN A 224 13.46 -1.49 3.36
N ALA A 225 12.52 -2.22 4.01
CA ALA A 225 12.83 -3.39 4.83
C ALA A 225 13.40 -4.56 4.00
N HIS A 226 13.16 -4.57 2.67
CA HIS A 226 13.79 -5.50 1.73
C HIS A 226 15.10 -4.96 1.10
N GLY A 227 15.65 -3.86 1.63
CA GLY A 227 16.86 -3.22 1.08
C GLY A 227 16.62 -2.51 -0.25
N GLY A 228 15.36 -2.32 -0.62
CA GLY A 228 14.93 -1.68 -1.85
C GLY A 228 14.45 -0.24 -1.66
N SER A 229 13.71 0.26 -2.63
CA SER A 229 13.09 1.59 -2.57
C SER A 229 11.82 1.67 -3.42
N LEU A 230 10.94 2.59 -3.06
CA LEU A 230 9.74 2.92 -3.83
C LEU A 230 9.83 4.37 -4.30
N SER A 231 9.57 4.61 -5.57
CA SER A 231 9.59 5.95 -6.18
C SER A 231 8.40 6.15 -7.11
N VAL A 232 8.10 7.42 -7.42
CA VAL A 232 6.99 7.80 -8.28
C VAL A 232 7.44 8.84 -9.31
N LYS A 233 6.89 8.74 -10.51
CA LYS A 233 6.92 9.79 -11.54
C LYS A 233 5.50 9.98 -12.02
N SER A 234 5.03 11.22 -12.06
CA SER A 234 3.67 11.52 -12.50
C SER A 234 3.62 12.78 -13.34
N ILE A 235 2.67 12.79 -14.28
CA ILE A 235 2.32 13.94 -15.10
C ILE A 235 0.82 14.16 -14.85
N PRO A 236 0.44 15.27 -14.20
CA PRO A 236 -0.96 15.59 -13.91
C PRO A 236 -1.85 15.52 -15.16
N GLY A 237 -3.00 14.87 -15.06
CA GLY A 237 -3.95 14.67 -16.14
C GLY A 237 -3.55 13.62 -17.18
N PHE A 238 -2.36 13.02 -17.07
CA PHE A 238 -1.83 12.15 -18.13
C PHE A 238 -1.47 10.75 -17.66
N GLN A 239 -0.57 10.61 -16.70
CA GLN A 239 -0.09 9.29 -16.25
C GLN A 239 0.60 9.33 -14.90
N THR A 240 0.64 8.15 -14.21
CA THR A 240 1.52 7.91 -13.07
C THR A 240 2.31 6.63 -13.28
N THR A 241 3.55 6.60 -12.81
CA THR A 241 4.39 5.40 -12.77
C THR A 241 5.00 5.28 -11.39
N PHE A 242 4.63 4.23 -10.65
CA PHE A 242 5.32 3.81 -9.44
C PHE A 242 6.38 2.77 -9.79
N THR A 243 7.56 2.91 -9.22
CA THR A 243 8.69 2.00 -9.43
C THR A 243 9.17 1.45 -8.10
N LEU A 244 8.97 0.15 -7.88
CA LEU A 244 9.58 -0.62 -6.80
C LEU A 244 10.91 -1.18 -7.28
N ARG A 245 11.98 -0.95 -6.52
CA ARG A 245 13.33 -1.47 -6.76
C ARG A 245 13.70 -2.42 -5.64
N LEU A 246 14.21 -3.59 -5.99
CA LEU A 246 14.65 -4.61 -5.04
C LEU A 246 16.03 -5.12 -5.45
N PRO A 247 16.96 -5.36 -4.50
CA PRO A 247 18.24 -6.01 -4.80
C PRO A 247 18.00 -7.47 -5.23
N VAL A 248 18.81 -7.97 -6.18
CA VAL A 248 18.76 -9.35 -6.72
C VAL A 248 20.01 -10.10 -6.34
#